data_e1783294f74f0961b7a6688619ccaed8
#
_entry.id   e1783294f74f0961b7a6688619ccaed8
#
_cell.length_a   1.000
_cell.length_b   1.000
_cell.length_c   1.000
_cell.angle_alpha   90.00
_cell.angle_beta   90.00
_cell.angle_gamma   90.00
#
_symmetry.space_group_name_H-M   'P 1'
#
loop_
_entity.id
_entity.type
_entity.pdbx_description
1 polymer ?
#
loop_
_entity_poly.entity_id
_entity_poly.type
_entity_poly.pdbx_seq_one_letter_code
_entity_poly.pdbx_strand_id
1 'polypeptide(L)'
;MRTRKISCFVIVCNEEDRIERCLQSLSGWVDQLIVLDSGSKDNTVAIAQQYADKVYQTDWPGFGPQRNRALTWCEHDWVLNIDADEVMTDALKAEIDAVLSEPDLQENLFKMPWHTYFFGKLLKHGRYSSPQGKLFLKTGVSF
;
A
#
# COMPACT_ATOMS: atom_id res chain seq x y z
N MET A 1 -8.36 -16.94 -6.82
CA MET A 1 -8.12 -15.62 -7.46
C MET A 1 -9.29 -14.71 -7.15
N ARG A 2 -9.05 -13.50 -6.67
CA ARG A 2 -10.12 -12.55 -6.39
C ARG A 2 -10.80 -12.07 -7.67
N THR A 3 -12.08 -11.72 -7.56
CA THR A 3 -12.86 -11.20 -8.70
C THR A 3 -12.74 -9.69 -8.87
N ARG A 4 -12.42 -8.96 -7.79
CA ARG A 4 -12.22 -7.50 -7.80
C ARG A 4 -10.73 -7.16 -7.86
N LYS A 5 -10.36 -6.29 -8.78
CA LYS A 5 -8.97 -5.87 -8.99
C LYS A 5 -8.54 -4.79 -8.00
N ILE A 6 -7.26 -4.80 -7.64
CA ILE A 6 -6.66 -3.85 -6.69
C ILE A 6 -5.59 -3.02 -7.39
N SER A 7 -5.67 -1.70 -7.24
CA SER A 7 -4.54 -0.79 -7.41
C SER A 7 -3.89 -0.55 -6.05
N CYS A 8 -2.58 -0.70 -5.95
CA CYS A 8 -1.82 -0.37 -4.75
C CYS A 8 -0.92 0.82 -5.00
N PHE A 9 -0.87 1.76 -4.07
CA PHE A 9 0.12 2.83 -4.11
C PHE A 9 0.97 2.88 -2.85
N VAL A 10 2.24 3.25 -3.04
CA VAL A 10 3.23 3.44 -1.98
C VAL A 10 3.87 4.81 -2.16
N ILE A 11 3.80 5.65 -1.12
CA ILE A 11 4.46 6.95 -1.08
C ILE A 11 5.83 6.77 -0.42
N VAL A 12 6.89 7.28 -1.05
CA VAL A 12 8.26 7.07 -0.60
C VAL A 12 9.11 8.33 -0.66
N CYS A 13 10.09 8.39 0.22
CA CYS A 13 11.21 9.34 0.16
C CYS A 13 12.38 8.78 0.96
N ASN A 14 13.50 8.48 0.28
CA ASN A 14 14.72 7.93 0.90
C ASN A 14 14.45 6.68 1.75
N GLU A 15 13.91 5.64 1.11
CA GLU A 15 13.54 4.37 1.73
C GLU A 15 14.31 3.16 1.15
N GLU A 16 15.50 3.37 0.60
CA GLU A 16 16.27 2.29 -0.08
C GLU A 16 16.47 1.04 0.75
N ASP A 17 16.57 1.17 2.08
CA ASP A 17 16.81 0.03 2.99
C ASP A 17 15.56 -0.83 3.22
N ARG A 18 14.37 -0.32 2.92
CA ARG A 18 13.09 -0.97 3.29
C ARG A 18 12.14 -1.21 2.13
N ILE A 19 12.21 -0.37 1.10
CA ILE A 19 11.22 -0.38 0.01
C ILE A 19 11.21 -1.71 -0.76
N GLU A 20 12.34 -2.36 -0.93
CA GLU A 20 12.41 -3.60 -1.69
C GLU A 20 11.52 -4.69 -1.11
N ARG A 21 11.60 -4.93 0.20
CA ARG A 21 10.77 -5.92 0.89
C ARG A 21 9.28 -5.60 0.80
N CYS A 22 8.94 -4.32 0.92
CA CYS A 22 7.57 -3.85 0.74
C CYS A 22 7.06 -4.20 -0.66
N LEU A 23 7.76 -3.79 -1.70
CA LEU A 23 7.34 -3.99 -3.08
C LEU A 23 7.35 -5.46 -3.51
N GLN A 24 8.31 -6.25 -3.04
CA GLN A 24 8.32 -7.71 -3.27
C GLN A 24 7.06 -8.38 -2.73
N SER A 25 6.56 -7.91 -1.59
CA SER A 25 5.34 -8.45 -0.99
C SER A 25 4.06 -8.12 -1.77
N LEU A 26 4.10 -7.12 -2.61
CA LEU A 26 2.96 -6.60 -3.39
C LEU A 26 3.01 -7.01 -4.86
N SER A 27 4.21 -7.01 -5.44
CA SER A 27 4.43 -7.28 -6.86
C SER A 27 3.92 -8.67 -7.26
N GLY A 28 3.18 -8.73 -8.37
CA GLY A 28 2.57 -9.97 -8.86
C GLY A 28 1.31 -10.42 -8.12
N TRP A 29 0.95 -9.76 -6.99
CA TRP A 29 -0.29 -10.04 -6.28
C TRP A 29 -1.36 -8.96 -6.52
N VAL A 30 -0.99 -7.67 -6.47
CA VAL A 30 -1.89 -6.58 -6.87
C VAL A 30 -1.96 -6.48 -8.40
N ASP A 31 -3.04 -5.90 -8.91
CA ASP A 31 -3.24 -5.76 -10.37
C ASP A 31 -2.57 -4.51 -10.93
N GLN A 32 -2.31 -3.53 -10.09
CA GLN A 32 -1.53 -2.33 -10.40
C GLN A 32 -0.72 -1.91 -9.18
N LEU A 33 0.58 -1.71 -9.33
CA LEU A 33 1.48 -1.23 -8.28
C LEU A 33 2.10 0.10 -8.71
N ILE A 34 1.80 1.16 -7.95
CA ILE A 34 2.26 2.53 -8.20
C ILE A 34 3.15 2.97 -7.04
N VAL A 35 4.28 3.59 -7.36
CA VAL A 35 5.15 4.25 -6.38
C VAL A 35 5.20 5.74 -6.69
N LEU A 36 4.96 6.57 -5.66
CA LEU A 36 5.14 8.01 -5.71
C LEU A 36 6.37 8.38 -4.90
N ASP A 37 7.39 8.81 -5.59
CA ASP A 37 8.63 9.29 -4.97
C ASP A 37 8.60 10.81 -4.80
N SER A 38 8.89 11.26 -3.59
CA SER A 38 8.86 12.68 -3.20
C SER A 38 10.26 13.31 -3.19
N GLY A 39 11.12 12.90 -4.11
CA GLY A 39 12.45 13.47 -4.29
C GLY A 39 13.56 12.72 -3.57
N SER A 40 13.54 11.38 -3.59
CA SER A 40 14.62 10.54 -3.06
C SER A 40 15.96 10.86 -3.72
N LYS A 41 17.01 10.85 -2.90
CA LYS A 41 18.41 11.05 -3.33
C LYS A 41 19.25 9.80 -3.23
N ASP A 42 18.66 8.72 -2.73
CA ASP A 42 19.25 7.38 -2.63
C ASP A 42 18.77 6.47 -3.77
N ASN A 43 18.93 5.15 -3.63
CA ASN A 43 18.53 4.17 -4.64
C ASN A 43 17.02 3.82 -4.64
N THR A 44 16.18 4.52 -3.89
CA THR A 44 14.75 4.22 -3.76
C THR A 44 14.06 4.11 -5.12
N VAL A 45 14.24 5.09 -6.01
CA VAL A 45 13.60 5.10 -7.34
C VAL A 45 14.07 3.92 -8.20
N ALA A 46 15.37 3.65 -8.22
CA ALA A 46 15.94 2.55 -9.00
C ALA A 46 15.40 1.19 -8.53
N ILE A 47 15.25 1.00 -7.22
CA ILE A 47 14.65 -0.21 -6.64
C ILE A 47 13.17 -0.28 -7.02
N ALA A 48 12.42 0.81 -6.86
CA ALA A 48 10.99 0.83 -7.17
C ALA A 48 10.71 0.47 -8.63
N GLN A 49 11.53 0.92 -9.56
CA GLN A 49 11.39 0.63 -11.00
C GLN A 49 11.51 -0.86 -11.33
N GLN A 50 12.10 -1.68 -10.46
CA GLN A 50 12.20 -3.12 -10.67
C GLN A 50 10.90 -3.87 -10.36
N TYR A 51 10.02 -3.30 -9.55
CA TYR A 51 8.83 -3.98 -9.00
C TYR A 51 7.51 -3.32 -9.38
N ALA A 52 7.50 -1.98 -9.50
CA ALA A 52 6.27 -1.22 -9.73
C ALA A 52 5.94 -1.12 -11.23
N ASP A 53 4.66 -1.08 -11.55
CA ASP A 53 4.17 -0.81 -12.91
C ASP A 53 4.45 0.63 -13.32
N LYS A 54 4.34 1.56 -12.38
CA LYS A 54 4.64 2.99 -12.57
C LYS A 54 5.35 3.56 -11.35
N VAL A 55 6.37 4.38 -11.61
CA VAL A 55 7.05 5.19 -10.61
C VAL A 55 6.94 6.65 -11.01
N TYR A 56 6.29 7.45 -10.16
CA TYR A 56 6.14 8.89 -10.36
C TYR A 56 7.07 9.64 -9.40
N GLN A 57 7.82 10.58 -9.93
CA GLN A 57 8.64 11.50 -9.14
C GLN A 57 7.93 12.85 -9.06
N THR A 58 7.62 13.27 -7.83
CA THR A 58 6.82 14.47 -7.57
C THR A 58 7.48 15.35 -6.51
N ASP A 59 6.96 16.58 -6.33
CA ASP A 59 7.23 17.38 -5.14
C ASP A 59 6.51 16.78 -3.91
N TRP A 60 6.77 17.34 -2.76
CA TRP A 60 6.14 16.97 -1.51
C TRP A 60 5.12 18.02 -1.04
N PRO A 61 3.84 17.86 -1.36
CA PRO A 61 2.78 18.79 -0.90
C PRO A 61 2.19 18.44 0.45
N GLY A 62 2.68 17.39 1.11
CA GLY A 62 2.13 16.81 2.34
C GLY A 62 1.48 15.45 2.11
N PHE A 63 1.18 14.73 3.19
CA PHE A 63 0.65 13.35 3.13
C PHE A 63 -0.70 13.25 2.41
N GLY A 64 -1.67 14.09 2.79
CA GLY A 64 -2.99 14.08 2.18
C GLY A 64 -2.97 14.36 0.69
N PRO A 65 -2.42 15.52 0.25
CA PRO A 65 -2.32 15.84 -1.16
C PRO A 65 -1.56 14.79 -1.98
N GLN A 66 -0.49 14.19 -1.43
CA GLN A 66 0.28 13.16 -2.12
C GLN A 66 -0.54 11.87 -2.30
N ARG A 67 -1.29 11.46 -1.28
CA ARG A 67 -2.22 10.32 -1.39
C ARG A 67 -3.34 10.59 -2.38
N ASN A 68 -3.89 11.80 -2.40
CA ASN A 68 -4.91 12.19 -3.38
C ASN A 68 -4.37 12.12 -4.82
N ARG A 69 -3.12 12.52 -5.06
CA ARG A 69 -2.46 12.32 -6.37
C ARG A 69 -2.42 10.84 -6.73
N ALA A 70 -1.97 10.00 -5.80
CA ALA A 70 -1.91 8.56 -6.02
C ALA A 70 -3.26 7.98 -6.43
N LEU A 71 -4.34 8.41 -5.79
CA LEU A 71 -5.70 7.99 -6.13
C LEU A 71 -6.07 8.29 -7.58
N THR A 72 -5.64 9.44 -8.13
CA THR A 72 -5.95 9.80 -9.52
C THR A 72 -5.30 8.85 -10.52
N TRP A 73 -4.20 8.19 -10.16
CA TRP A 73 -3.48 7.25 -11.01
C TRP A 73 -3.86 5.80 -10.79
N CYS A 74 -4.65 5.49 -9.76
CA CYS A 74 -5.20 4.16 -9.54
C CYS A 74 -6.28 3.85 -10.58
N GLU A 75 -6.10 2.77 -11.34
CA GLU A 75 -7.00 2.36 -12.42
C GLU A 75 -8.19 1.53 -11.94
N HIS A 76 -8.03 0.85 -10.80
CA HIS A 76 -9.05 -0.05 -10.26
C HIS A 76 -9.85 0.61 -9.13
N ASP A 77 -11.06 0.10 -8.90
CA ASP A 77 -11.99 0.64 -7.89
C ASP A 77 -11.51 0.38 -6.46
N TRP A 78 -10.90 -0.79 -6.22
CA TRP A 78 -10.31 -1.10 -4.94
C TRP A 78 -8.88 -0.61 -4.87
N VAL A 79 -8.58 0.12 -3.81
CA VAL A 79 -7.26 0.74 -3.59
C VAL A 79 -6.67 0.28 -2.28
N LEU A 80 -5.42 -0.13 -2.33
CA LEU A 80 -4.60 -0.49 -1.18
C LEU A 80 -3.52 0.59 -0.98
N ASN A 81 -3.49 1.19 0.22
CA ASN A 81 -2.47 2.15 0.61
C ASN A 81 -1.47 1.49 1.58
N ILE A 82 -0.25 1.31 1.14
CA ILE A 82 0.83 0.68 1.92
C ILE A 82 1.99 1.66 2.06
N ASP A 83 2.59 1.71 3.25
CA ASP A 83 3.78 2.49 3.51
C ASP A 83 5.04 1.67 3.20
N ALA A 84 6.15 2.35 2.86
CA ALA A 84 7.38 1.70 2.37
C ALA A 84 8.06 0.76 3.38
N ASP A 85 7.74 0.89 4.66
CA ASP A 85 8.23 0.05 5.75
C ASP A 85 7.29 -1.11 6.12
N GLU A 86 6.18 -1.26 5.38
CA GLU A 86 5.19 -2.32 5.60
C GLU A 86 5.41 -3.48 4.62
N VAL A 87 5.16 -4.68 5.09
CA VAL A 87 5.24 -5.93 4.30
C VAL A 87 3.94 -6.70 4.44
N MET A 88 3.32 -7.03 3.30
CA MET A 88 2.10 -7.83 3.26
C MET A 88 2.42 -9.31 3.47
N THR A 89 1.78 -9.93 4.48
CA THR A 89 1.93 -11.37 4.71
C THR A 89 1.05 -12.18 3.74
N ASP A 90 1.47 -13.40 3.44
CA ASP A 90 0.68 -14.30 2.58
C ASP A 90 -0.68 -14.63 3.18
N ALA A 91 -0.77 -14.74 4.51
CA ALA A 91 -2.03 -14.95 5.22
C ALA A 91 -3.01 -13.78 4.99
N LEU A 92 -2.53 -12.53 5.11
CA LEU A 92 -3.36 -11.35 4.87
C LEU A 92 -3.77 -11.21 3.40
N LYS A 93 -2.89 -11.54 2.47
CA LYS A 93 -3.22 -11.57 1.03
C LYS A 93 -4.35 -12.57 0.74
N ALA A 94 -4.26 -13.77 1.29
CA ALA A 94 -5.29 -14.79 1.12
C ALA A 94 -6.65 -14.36 1.69
N GLU A 95 -6.64 -13.69 2.84
CA GLU A 95 -7.83 -13.12 3.46
C GLU A 95 -8.46 -12.02 2.60
N ILE A 96 -7.65 -11.11 2.08
CA ILE A 96 -8.11 -10.05 1.15
C ILE A 96 -8.69 -10.66 -0.13
N ASP A 97 -8.02 -11.65 -0.70
CA ASP A 97 -8.49 -12.33 -1.91
C ASP A 97 -9.84 -13.01 -1.69
N ALA A 98 -10.05 -13.64 -0.53
CA ALA A 98 -11.32 -14.25 -0.16
C ALA A 98 -12.44 -13.20 -0.03
N VAL A 99 -12.20 -12.13 0.73
CA VAL A 99 -13.17 -11.05 0.94
C VAL A 99 -13.54 -10.36 -0.38
N LEU A 100 -12.57 -10.02 -1.20
CA LEU A 100 -12.81 -9.37 -2.49
C LEU A 100 -13.41 -10.30 -3.55
N SER A 101 -13.57 -11.57 -3.23
CA SER A 101 -14.28 -12.56 -4.09
C SER A 101 -15.73 -12.77 -3.67
N GLU A 102 -16.17 -12.23 -2.55
CA GLU A 102 -17.56 -12.35 -2.09
C GLU A 102 -18.53 -11.64 -3.07
N PRO A 103 -19.58 -12.35 -3.58
CA PRO A 103 -20.49 -11.77 -4.57
C PRO A 103 -21.21 -10.52 -4.08
N ASP A 104 -21.67 -10.55 -2.83
CA ASP A 104 -22.53 -9.52 -2.21
C ASP A 104 -21.77 -8.64 -1.21
N LEU A 105 -20.49 -8.35 -1.48
CA LEU A 105 -19.67 -7.51 -0.62
C LEU A 105 -20.29 -6.12 -0.45
N GLN A 106 -20.65 -5.77 0.78
CA GLN A 106 -21.28 -4.49 1.14
C GLN A 106 -20.28 -3.47 1.71
N GLU A 107 -19.19 -3.96 2.26
CA GLU A 107 -18.15 -3.12 2.86
C GLU A 107 -17.38 -2.38 1.78
N ASN A 108 -17.00 -1.15 2.10
CA ASN A 108 -16.21 -0.28 1.22
C ASN A 108 -14.88 0.16 1.84
N LEU A 109 -14.60 -0.28 3.07
CA LEU A 109 -13.36 0.00 3.80
C LEU A 109 -13.01 -1.16 4.72
N PHE A 110 -11.77 -1.60 4.63
CA PHE A 110 -11.21 -2.61 5.54
C PHE A 110 -10.03 -2.03 6.32
N LYS A 111 -10.06 -2.24 7.63
CA LYS A 111 -8.94 -1.91 8.51
C LYS A 111 -8.05 -3.13 8.68
N MET A 112 -6.76 -2.92 8.60
CA MET A 112 -5.76 -3.96 8.75
C MET A 112 -5.00 -3.79 10.06
N PRO A 113 -4.84 -4.86 10.87
CA PRO A 113 -3.97 -4.82 12.04
C PRO A 113 -2.51 -4.82 11.61
N TRP A 114 -1.66 -4.16 12.43
CA TRP A 114 -0.22 -4.18 12.24
C TRP A 114 0.46 -5.00 13.31
N HIS A 115 1.52 -5.67 12.88
CA HIS A 115 2.53 -6.21 13.77
C HIS A 115 3.74 -5.28 13.72
N THR A 116 3.90 -4.44 14.73
CA THR A 116 5.02 -3.50 14.84
C THR A 116 6.13 -4.12 15.67
N TYR A 117 7.35 -4.16 15.12
CA TYR A 117 8.54 -4.65 15.80
C TYR A 117 9.42 -3.47 16.19
N PHE A 118 9.87 -3.48 17.47
CA PHE A 118 10.81 -2.50 17.99
C PHE A 118 11.99 -3.24 18.62
N PHE A 119 13.20 -2.98 18.10
CA PHE A 119 14.41 -3.74 18.44
C PHE A 119 14.21 -5.27 18.37
N GLY A 120 13.58 -5.75 17.30
CA GLY A 120 13.31 -7.16 17.08
C GLY A 120 12.23 -7.78 17.96
N LYS A 121 11.52 -6.98 18.78
CA LYS A 121 10.43 -7.45 19.63
C LYS A 121 9.08 -6.95 19.14
N LEU A 122 8.10 -7.86 19.07
CA LEU A 122 6.73 -7.52 18.71
C LEU A 122 6.07 -6.66 19.79
N LEU A 123 5.55 -5.49 19.39
CA LEU A 123 4.74 -4.63 20.25
C LEU A 123 3.29 -5.14 20.26
N LYS A 124 2.80 -5.52 21.44
CA LYS A 124 1.45 -6.09 21.61
C LYS A 124 0.39 -5.06 22.04
N HIS A 125 0.80 -3.89 22.47
CA HIS A 125 -0.08 -2.87 23.06
C HIS A 125 0.26 -1.47 22.56
N GLY A 126 -0.72 -0.53 22.67
CA GLY A 126 -0.58 0.87 22.31
C GLY A 126 -1.09 1.18 20.90
N ARG A 127 -0.98 2.46 20.51
CA ARG A 127 -1.48 2.95 19.21
C ARG A 127 -0.82 2.31 17.99
N TYR A 128 0.38 1.77 18.15
CA TYR A 128 1.13 1.13 17.07
C TYR A 128 0.58 -0.25 16.68
N SER A 129 -0.36 -0.79 17.45
CA SER A 129 -1.09 -2.02 17.11
C SER A 129 -2.53 -1.78 16.68
N SER A 130 -2.98 -0.52 16.63
CA SER A 130 -4.34 -0.17 16.22
C SER A 130 -4.56 -0.44 14.72
N PRO A 131 -5.67 -1.08 14.33
CA PRO A 131 -5.98 -1.31 12.92
C PRO A 131 -6.11 -0.01 12.13
N GLN A 132 -5.59 0.00 10.91
CA GLN A 132 -5.62 1.15 10.00
C GLN A 132 -6.47 0.85 8.78
N GLY A 133 -7.21 1.85 8.29
CA GLY A 133 -7.97 1.76 7.03
C GLY A 133 -7.01 1.78 5.84
N LYS A 134 -6.75 0.62 5.25
CA LYS A 134 -5.73 0.45 4.21
C LYS A 134 -6.30 0.01 2.86
N LEU A 135 -7.39 -0.73 2.86
CA LEU A 135 -8.05 -1.22 1.66
C LEU A 135 -9.45 -0.62 1.57
N PHE A 136 -9.76 0.07 0.47
CA PHE A 136 -11.01 0.81 0.32
C PHE A 136 -11.47 0.95 -1.13
N LEU A 137 -12.78 1.19 -1.32
CA LEU A 137 -13.31 1.66 -2.60
C LEU A 137 -12.91 3.11 -2.83
N LYS A 138 -12.35 3.38 -4.00
CA LYS A 138 -11.85 4.70 -4.38
C LYS A 138 -12.91 5.79 -4.42
N THR A 139 -14.13 5.45 -4.81
CA THR A 139 -15.22 6.40 -5.00
C THR A 139 -15.55 7.15 -3.72
N GLY A 140 -15.46 8.49 -3.78
CA GLY A 140 -15.79 9.36 -2.65
C GLY A 140 -14.71 9.46 -1.57
N VAL A 141 -13.53 8.86 -1.78
CA VAL A 141 -12.40 8.94 -0.83
C VAL A 141 -11.53 10.15 -1.14
N SER A 142 -11.16 10.86 -0.08
CA SER A 142 -10.16 11.94 -0.08
C SER A 142 -9.39 11.88 1.23
N PHE A 143 -8.08 12.13 1.16
CA PHE A 143 -7.17 12.21 2.31
C PHE A 143 -6.97 13.64 2.79
#